data_db6e281445d331e64053cf23c1a0e549
#
_entry.id   db6e281445d331e64053cf23c1a0e549
#
_cell.length_a   1.000
_cell.length_b   1.000
_cell.length_c   1.000
_cell.angle_alpha   90.00
_cell.angle_beta   90.00
_cell.angle_gamma   90.00
#
_symmetry.space_group_name_H-M   'P 1'
#
loop_
_entity.id
_entity.type
_entity.pdbx_description
1 polymer ?
#
loop_
_entity_poly.entity_id
_entity_poly.type
_entity_poly.pdbx_seq_one_letter_code
_entity_poly.pdbx_strand_id
1 'polypeptide(L)'
;LKVDTKIKKWLKAGLNIYGHYRETSKPRITEYDGLIQQSMYFPSTIEPKNEEGEYNNSFFDGGKAYNPMGYIWESSNSNKTINNRIQGYVQFDILDGLSFRSQLGVLFDNRLNTSVENEDSYYSYKNSLTQGQARSYWNTSWLNTNTLSYVKEFNENHRINATAVFEQSYDNNYNHTGTGYNLDYIDMIGVNNLAWSDSNLAAIASDRSINTLMSGMLRVNYVFMNRYMLTASIRADGSSRLKDKWSYFPSAALAWDLKQENFLKENSFIDQLKLRLGYGSVGNQAVEAYRIYSKMTPVTVT
;
A
#
# COMPACT_ATOMS: atom_id res chain seq x y z
N LEU A 1 -3.89 -15.07 14.24
CA LEU A 1 -4.49 -16.41 14.31
C LEU A 1 -4.45 -17.04 12.92
N LYS A 2 -3.94 -18.27 12.86
CA LYS A 2 -3.97 -19.07 11.63
C LYS A 2 -4.51 -20.46 11.95
N VAL A 3 -5.50 -20.90 11.21
CA VAL A 3 -6.11 -22.22 11.31
C VAL A 3 -6.24 -22.80 9.90
N ASP A 4 -5.68 -23.98 9.70
CA ASP A 4 -5.84 -24.79 8.49
C ASP A 4 -6.39 -26.15 8.91
N THR A 5 -7.45 -26.62 8.27
CA THR A 5 -8.09 -27.88 8.61
C THR A 5 -8.47 -28.70 7.39
N LYS A 6 -8.34 -30.01 7.51
CA LYS A 6 -8.84 -30.97 6.56
C LYS A 6 -10.16 -31.53 7.05
N ILE A 7 -11.25 -30.98 6.56
CA ILE A 7 -12.61 -31.35 7.00
C ILE A 7 -12.96 -32.76 6.50
N LYS A 8 -12.61 -33.04 5.25
CA LYS A 8 -12.74 -34.36 4.60
C LYS A 8 -11.54 -34.62 3.70
N LYS A 9 -11.39 -35.85 3.19
CA LYS A 9 -10.29 -36.17 2.26
C LYS A 9 -10.26 -35.25 1.04
N TRP A 10 -11.41 -34.78 0.60
CA TRP A 10 -11.60 -33.92 -0.58
C TRP A 10 -11.89 -32.45 -0.22
N LEU A 11 -11.99 -32.08 1.09
CA LEU A 11 -12.38 -30.74 1.53
C LEU A 11 -11.40 -30.20 2.57
N LYS A 12 -10.75 -29.09 2.25
CA LYS A 12 -9.88 -28.33 3.14
C LYS A 12 -10.40 -26.91 3.29
N ALA A 13 -10.21 -26.32 4.43
CA ALA A 13 -10.53 -24.91 4.71
C ALA A 13 -9.45 -24.30 5.58
N GLY A 14 -9.25 -23.01 5.46
CA GLY A 14 -8.34 -22.28 6.33
C GLY A 14 -8.80 -20.86 6.53
N LEU A 15 -8.41 -20.32 7.69
CA LEU A 15 -8.69 -18.95 8.11
C LEU A 15 -7.42 -18.35 8.69
N ASN A 16 -7.06 -17.17 8.22
CA ASN A 16 -5.97 -16.37 8.76
C ASN A 16 -6.51 -14.99 9.14
N ILE A 17 -6.32 -14.61 10.41
CA ILE A 17 -6.71 -13.31 10.94
C ILE A 17 -5.43 -12.65 11.47
N TYR A 18 -5.14 -11.48 10.94
CA TYR A 18 -4.07 -10.62 11.39
C TYR A 18 -4.63 -9.24 11.72
N GLY A 19 -4.26 -8.73 12.87
CA GLY A 19 -4.60 -7.39 13.30
C GLY A 19 -3.43 -6.74 14.04
N HIS A 20 -3.25 -5.44 13.85
CA HIS A 20 -2.33 -4.67 14.66
C HIS A 20 -2.87 -3.28 14.93
N TYR A 21 -2.53 -2.77 16.10
CA TYR A 21 -2.63 -1.37 16.47
C TYR A 21 -1.22 -0.79 16.53
N ARG A 22 -1.05 0.38 15.97
CA ARG A 22 0.19 1.14 16.05
C ARG A 22 -0.13 2.59 16.33
N GLU A 23 0.54 3.13 17.32
CA GLU A 23 0.55 4.56 17.62
C GLU A 23 1.99 5.08 17.52
N THR A 24 2.15 6.18 16.81
CA THR A 24 3.44 6.87 16.69
C THR A 24 3.21 8.34 16.93
N SER A 25 4.01 8.92 17.80
CA SER A 25 4.09 10.37 17.99
C SER A 25 5.50 10.81 17.63
N LYS A 26 5.62 11.88 16.90
CA LYS A 26 6.91 12.42 16.47
C LYS A 26 6.81 13.92 16.23
N PRO A 27 7.88 14.70 16.45
CA PRO A 27 7.92 16.07 16.02
C PRO A 27 7.81 16.16 14.49
N ARG A 28 7.40 17.31 14.00
CA ARG A 28 7.36 17.56 12.55
C ARG A 28 8.79 17.62 12.00
N ILE A 29 9.12 16.70 11.12
CA ILE A 29 10.41 16.68 10.41
C ILE A 29 10.09 16.93 8.95
N THR A 30 10.49 18.09 8.41
CA THR A 30 10.39 18.42 6.99
C THR A 30 11.78 18.49 6.37
N GLU A 31 11.88 18.31 5.05
CA GLU A 31 13.17 18.29 4.37
C GLU A 31 13.85 19.67 4.34
N TYR A 32 13.07 20.76 4.28
CA TYR A 32 13.60 22.11 4.06
C TYR A 32 13.54 23.04 5.28
N ASP A 33 12.60 22.84 6.18
CA ASP A 33 12.40 23.70 7.35
C ASP A 33 12.24 22.86 8.64
N GLY A 34 12.76 21.64 8.64
CA GLY A 34 12.53 20.69 9.73
C GLY A 34 13.53 20.79 10.87
N LEU A 35 13.25 20.04 11.92
CA LEU A 35 14.03 19.98 13.15
C LEU A 35 15.55 19.82 12.91
N ILE A 36 15.95 18.94 12.02
CA ILE A 36 17.39 18.68 11.76
C ILE A 36 18.06 19.90 11.17
N GLN A 37 17.45 20.55 10.18
CA GLN A 37 18.01 21.73 9.55
C GLN A 37 18.09 22.90 10.54
N GLN A 38 17.05 23.12 11.33
CA GLN A 38 17.04 24.17 12.33
C GLN A 38 18.07 23.92 13.43
N SER A 39 18.27 22.68 13.83
CA SER A 39 19.32 22.31 14.79
C SER A 39 20.74 22.55 14.26
N MET A 40 20.94 22.51 12.94
CA MET A 40 22.23 22.83 12.32
C MET A 40 22.49 24.35 12.21
N TYR A 41 21.43 25.14 12.11
CA TYR A 41 21.53 26.59 11.99
C TYR A 41 21.46 27.31 13.33
N PHE A 42 20.91 26.70 14.35
CA PHE A 42 20.76 27.31 15.67
C PHE A 42 22.13 27.40 16.36
N PRO A 43 22.55 28.61 16.78
CA PRO A 43 23.84 28.77 17.42
C PRO A 43 23.88 28.12 18.81
N SER A 44 24.89 27.32 19.05
CA SER A 44 25.11 26.61 20.31
C SER A 44 25.43 27.57 21.51
N THR A 45 25.69 28.83 21.22
CA THR A 45 26.00 29.87 22.21
C THR A 45 24.78 30.60 22.74
N ILE A 46 23.61 30.31 22.19
CA ILE A 46 22.34 30.93 22.57
C ILE A 46 21.54 29.97 23.42
N GLU A 47 21.09 30.43 24.56
CA GLU A 47 20.20 29.68 25.42
C GLU A 47 18.86 29.44 24.71
N PRO A 48 18.29 28.22 24.82
CA PRO A 48 17.04 27.88 24.15
C PRO A 48 15.85 28.74 24.59
N LYS A 49 15.85 29.22 25.86
CA LYS A 49 14.80 30.06 26.41
C LYS A 49 15.43 31.27 27.12
N ASN A 50 14.70 32.39 27.11
CA ASN A 50 15.04 33.59 27.90
C ASN A 50 14.63 33.40 29.37
N GLU A 51 14.89 34.42 30.22
CA GLU A 51 14.55 34.42 31.64
C GLU A 51 13.03 34.36 31.89
N GLU A 52 12.23 34.82 30.94
CA GLU A 52 10.77 34.80 30.95
C GLU A 52 10.21 33.43 30.51
N GLY A 53 11.07 32.52 30.04
CA GLY A 53 10.69 31.17 29.58
C GLY A 53 10.24 31.09 28.12
N GLU A 54 10.35 32.17 27.36
CA GLU A 54 10.04 32.21 25.93
C GLU A 54 11.20 31.66 25.09
N TYR A 55 10.89 31.09 23.92
CA TYR A 55 11.91 30.57 23.02
C TYR A 55 12.70 31.66 22.31
N ASN A 56 14.02 31.59 22.36
CA ASN A 56 14.89 32.51 21.65
C ASN A 56 14.89 32.20 20.15
N ASN A 57 14.13 32.97 19.37
CA ASN A 57 13.94 32.73 17.93
C ASN A 57 14.56 33.80 17.01
N SER A 58 15.02 34.93 17.54
CA SER A 58 15.33 36.13 16.74
C SER A 58 16.76 36.64 16.91
N PHE A 59 17.76 35.83 16.58
CA PHE A 59 19.17 36.27 16.69
C PHE A 59 19.82 36.59 15.35
N PHE A 60 19.15 36.43 14.24
CA PHE A 60 19.68 36.82 12.95
C PHE A 60 18.74 37.77 12.22
N ASP A 61 19.32 38.82 11.71
CA ASP A 61 18.68 39.72 10.77
C ASP A 61 18.33 38.92 9.51
N GLY A 62 17.03 38.68 9.30
CA GLY A 62 16.53 37.84 8.20
C GLY A 62 15.96 36.48 8.57
N GLY A 63 15.87 36.09 9.81
CA GLY A 63 14.98 35.06 10.36
C GLY A 63 15.09 33.65 9.76
N LYS A 64 16.30 33.17 9.53
CA LYS A 64 16.50 31.85 8.92
C LYS A 64 16.63 30.69 9.90
N ALA A 65 16.88 30.96 11.18
CA ALA A 65 16.99 29.91 12.19
C ALA A 65 15.86 30.03 13.21
N TYR A 66 15.13 28.99 13.39
CA TYR A 66 14.12 28.83 14.43
C TYR A 66 14.64 27.90 15.53
N ASN A 67 14.25 28.14 16.76
CA ASN A 67 14.68 27.33 17.89
C ASN A 67 14.19 25.88 17.73
N PRO A 68 15.10 24.89 17.64
CA PRO A 68 14.71 23.51 17.46
C PRO A 68 13.89 22.89 18.58
N MET A 69 13.96 23.51 19.80
CA MET A 69 13.13 23.08 20.91
C MET A 69 11.63 23.30 20.65
N GLY A 70 11.25 24.38 19.94
CA GLY A 70 9.87 24.63 19.54
C GLY A 70 9.30 23.55 18.63
N TYR A 71 10.13 22.91 17.80
CA TYR A 71 9.69 21.74 17.00
C TYR A 71 9.38 20.50 17.85
N ILE A 72 10.09 20.35 18.97
CA ILE A 72 9.96 19.16 19.82
C ILE A 72 8.78 19.30 20.77
N TRP A 73 8.60 20.46 21.36
CA TRP A 73 7.68 20.66 22.45
C TRP A 73 6.37 21.33 22.05
N GLU A 74 6.40 22.20 21.04
CA GLU A 74 5.25 23.02 20.66
C GLU A 74 4.53 22.51 19.40
N SER A 75 5.07 21.45 18.79
CA SER A 75 4.43 20.73 17.69
C SER A 75 4.22 19.28 18.05
N SER A 76 3.04 18.77 17.85
CA SER A 76 2.78 17.34 18.01
C SER A 76 2.15 16.73 16.78
N ASN A 77 2.63 15.55 16.36
CA ASN A 77 2.04 14.75 15.31
C ASN A 77 1.83 13.34 15.84
N SER A 78 0.59 12.90 15.86
CA SER A 78 0.24 11.53 16.23
C SER A 78 -0.40 10.79 15.05
N ASN A 79 -0.01 9.56 14.88
CA ASN A 79 -0.58 8.67 13.87
C ASN A 79 -1.03 7.38 14.57
N LYS A 80 -2.34 7.16 14.62
CA LYS A 80 -2.96 5.94 15.14
C LYS A 80 -3.45 5.10 13.97
N THR A 81 -2.99 3.87 13.87
CA THR A 81 -3.36 2.95 12.81
C THR A 81 -3.96 1.67 13.40
N ILE A 82 -5.13 1.30 12.92
CA ILE A 82 -5.75 -0.01 13.15
C ILE A 82 -5.84 -0.71 11.81
N ASN A 83 -5.13 -1.83 11.67
CA ASN A 83 -5.14 -2.63 10.45
C ASN A 83 -5.60 -4.05 10.78
N ASN A 84 -6.66 -4.49 10.15
CA ASN A 84 -7.21 -5.83 10.30
C ASN A 84 -7.29 -6.50 8.92
N ARG A 85 -6.68 -7.68 8.81
CA ARG A 85 -6.74 -8.51 7.61
C ARG A 85 -7.31 -9.87 7.97
N ILE A 86 -8.38 -10.23 7.27
CA ILE A 86 -9.04 -11.52 7.39
C ILE A 86 -8.95 -12.21 6.04
N GLN A 87 -8.45 -13.43 6.02
CA GLN A 87 -8.32 -14.21 4.81
C GLN A 87 -8.80 -15.63 5.05
N GLY A 88 -9.81 -16.05 4.31
CA GLY A 88 -10.33 -17.41 4.36
C GLY A 88 -10.25 -18.10 3.01
N TYR A 89 -10.14 -19.42 3.02
CA TYR A 89 -10.24 -20.23 1.82
C TYR A 89 -10.98 -21.53 2.05
N VAL A 90 -11.56 -22.02 0.97
CA VAL A 90 -12.08 -23.39 0.85
C VAL A 90 -11.46 -24.02 -0.38
N GLN A 91 -10.97 -25.25 -0.23
CA GLN A 91 -10.38 -26.02 -1.32
C GLN A 91 -11.08 -27.38 -1.46
N PHE A 92 -11.47 -27.69 -2.66
CA PHE A 92 -12.05 -28.97 -3.08
C PHE A 92 -11.04 -29.74 -3.93
N ASP A 93 -10.62 -30.91 -3.48
CA ASP A 93 -9.85 -31.88 -4.27
C ASP A 93 -10.90 -32.73 -5.02
N ILE A 94 -11.22 -32.37 -6.28
CA ILE A 94 -12.36 -32.88 -7.05
C ILE A 94 -12.09 -34.29 -7.58
N LEU A 95 -10.90 -34.44 -8.17
CA LEU A 95 -10.39 -35.70 -8.73
C LEU A 95 -8.88 -35.77 -8.45
N ASP A 96 -8.27 -36.92 -8.75
CA ASP A 96 -6.82 -37.02 -8.70
C ASP A 96 -6.15 -36.03 -9.66
N GLY A 97 -5.34 -35.17 -9.11
CA GLY A 97 -4.68 -34.06 -9.80
C GLY A 97 -5.55 -32.82 -10.07
N LEU A 98 -6.86 -32.84 -9.84
CA LEU A 98 -7.75 -31.68 -10.05
C LEU A 98 -8.25 -31.09 -8.73
N SER A 99 -7.92 -29.85 -8.48
CA SER A 99 -8.40 -29.11 -7.30
C SER A 99 -8.97 -27.74 -7.67
N PHE A 100 -10.00 -27.32 -6.93
CA PHE A 100 -10.56 -25.98 -6.97
C PHE A 100 -10.42 -25.33 -5.62
N ARG A 101 -9.90 -24.08 -5.59
CA ARG A 101 -9.75 -23.27 -4.38
C ARG A 101 -10.38 -21.92 -4.58
N SER A 102 -11.28 -21.54 -3.69
CA SER A 102 -11.82 -20.19 -3.56
C SER A 102 -11.28 -19.55 -2.30
N GLN A 103 -10.74 -18.35 -2.44
CA GLN A 103 -10.12 -17.58 -1.36
C GLN A 103 -10.68 -16.17 -1.35
N LEU A 104 -11.08 -15.69 -0.17
CA LEU A 104 -11.51 -14.32 0.08
C LEU A 104 -10.59 -13.67 1.11
N GLY A 105 -10.03 -12.55 0.78
CA GLY A 105 -9.29 -11.67 1.68
C GLY A 105 -10.02 -10.35 1.84
N VAL A 106 -10.14 -9.86 3.08
CA VAL A 106 -10.70 -8.54 3.41
C VAL A 106 -9.70 -7.78 4.25
N LEU A 107 -9.49 -6.51 3.92
CA LEU A 107 -8.63 -5.59 4.64
C LEU A 107 -9.45 -4.38 5.11
N PHE A 108 -9.31 -4.05 6.39
CA PHE A 108 -9.76 -2.80 6.99
C PHE A 108 -8.53 -2.07 7.52
N ASP A 109 -8.23 -0.90 6.97
CA ASP A 109 -7.11 -0.05 7.38
C ASP A 109 -7.65 1.33 7.76
N ASN A 110 -7.68 1.61 9.05
CA ASN A 110 -8.18 2.85 9.61
C ASN A 110 -7.02 3.61 10.23
N ARG A 111 -6.86 4.88 9.86
CA ARG A 111 -5.81 5.76 10.39
C ARG A 111 -6.41 7.06 10.85
N LEU A 112 -5.95 7.52 11.99
CA LEU A 112 -6.20 8.87 12.48
C LEU A 112 -4.85 9.58 12.63
N ASN A 113 -4.63 10.59 11.81
CA ASN A 113 -3.47 11.46 11.90
C ASN A 113 -3.93 12.78 12.54
N THR A 114 -3.28 13.17 13.61
CA THR A 114 -3.53 14.46 14.26
C THR A 114 -2.24 15.27 14.26
N SER A 115 -2.37 16.56 14.06
CA SER A 115 -1.28 17.53 14.12
C SER A 115 -1.75 18.74 14.92
N VAL A 116 -0.92 19.16 15.85
CA VAL A 116 -1.12 20.36 16.68
C VAL A 116 0.11 21.22 16.54
N GLU A 117 -0.09 22.50 16.30
CA GLU A 117 0.92 23.54 16.25
C GLU A 117 0.49 24.67 17.21
N ASN A 118 1.13 24.71 18.37
CA ASN A 118 0.86 25.70 19.43
C ASN A 118 1.38 27.08 19.05
N GLU A 119 1.15 28.10 19.88
CA GLU A 119 1.56 29.48 19.62
C GLU A 119 3.06 29.59 19.40
N ASP A 120 3.87 28.90 20.18
CA ASP A 120 5.33 28.91 20.13
C ASP A 120 5.92 27.90 19.15
N SER A 121 5.09 27.25 18.31
CA SER A 121 5.58 26.36 17.27
C SER A 121 6.21 27.15 16.11
N TYR A 122 7.12 26.48 15.37
CA TYR A 122 7.66 27.09 14.16
C TYR A 122 6.59 27.45 13.13
N TYR A 123 5.53 26.65 13.04
CA TYR A 123 4.42 26.93 12.13
C TYR A 123 3.74 28.23 12.51
N SER A 124 3.42 28.43 13.78
CA SER A 124 2.76 29.60 14.28
C SER A 124 3.66 30.83 14.18
N TYR A 125 4.94 30.73 14.50
CA TYR A 125 5.93 31.76 14.28
C TYR A 125 5.97 32.26 12.84
N LYS A 126 5.94 31.33 11.86
CA LYS A 126 6.01 31.64 10.43
C LYS A 126 4.70 32.21 9.88
N ASN A 127 3.56 31.72 10.34
CA ASN A 127 2.25 32.01 9.76
C ASN A 127 1.38 32.94 10.66
N SER A 128 1.81 33.23 11.88
CA SER A 128 1.05 33.98 12.88
C SER A 128 -0.32 33.35 13.21
N LEU A 129 -0.40 32.02 13.16
CA LEU A 129 -1.62 31.23 13.35
C LEU A 129 -1.29 29.94 14.09
N THR A 130 -2.03 29.61 15.13
CA THR A 130 -2.05 28.23 15.65
C THR A 130 -2.84 27.31 14.70
N GLN A 131 -2.54 26.02 14.69
CA GLN A 131 -3.22 25.05 13.82
C GLN A 131 -3.47 23.74 14.53
N GLY A 132 -4.72 23.27 14.47
CA GLY A 132 -5.09 21.89 14.78
C GLY A 132 -5.64 21.19 13.55
N GLN A 133 -5.13 20.00 13.23
CA GLN A 133 -5.62 19.21 12.11
C GLN A 133 -5.89 17.77 12.54
N ALA A 134 -7.06 17.26 12.19
CA ALA A 134 -7.42 15.85 12.31
C ALA A 134 -7.75 15.28 10.94
N ARG A 135 -7.04 14.23 10.53
CA ARG A 135 -7.24 13.52 9.28
C ARG A 135 -7.59 12.07 9.54
N SER A 136 -8.78 11.67 9.15
CA SER A 136 -9.22 10.29 9.16
C SER A 136 -9.04 9.67 7.78
N TYR A 137 -8.47 8.49 7.73
CA TYR A 137 -8.32 7.69 6.53
C TYR A 137 -8.94 6.31 6.77
N TRP A 138 -9.84 5.90 5.90
CA TRP A 138 -10.53 4.63 5.96
C TRP A 138 -10.38 3.92 4.64
N ASN A 139 -9.74 2.76 4.68
CA ASN A 139 -9.65 1.87 3.54
C ASN A 139 -10.39 0.57 3.85
N THR A 140 -11.25 0.19 2.95
CA THR A 140 -11.87 -1.14 2.94
C THR A 140 -11.61 -1.77 1.59
N SER A 141 -10.88 -2.87 1.59
CA SER A 141 -10.62 -3.61 0.36
C SER A 141 -10.91 -5.09 0.52
N TRP A 142 -11.30 -5.74 -0.58
CA TRP A 142 -11.40 -7.18 -0.64
C TRP A 142 -10.84 -7.72 -1.96
N LEU A 143 -10.37 -8.95 -1.88
CA LEU A 143 -9.85 -9.71 -3.00
C LEU A 143 -10.44 -11.13 -2.93
N ASN A 144 -11.15 -11.52 -3.98
CA ASN A 144 -11.60 -12.90 -4.18
C ASN A 144 -10.81 -13.53 -5.31
N THR A 145 -10.17 -14.68 -5.03
CA THR A 145 -9.38 -15.42 -6.00
C THR A 145 -9.92 -16.85 -6.08
N ASN A 146 -10.31 -17.27 -7.27
CA ASN A 146 -10.78 -18.62 -7.58
C ASN A 146 -9.76 -19.29 -8.49
N THR A 147 -9.21 -20.42 -8.06
CA THR A 147 -8.15 -21.13 -8.74
C THR A 147 -8.57 -22.56 -9.02
N LEU A 148 -8.56 -22.96 -10.28
CA LEU A 148 -8.68 -24.34 -10.72
C LEU A 148 -7.29 -24.82 -11.15
N SER A 149 -6.80 -25.88 -10.52
CA SER A 149 -5.48 -26.46 -10.78
C SER A 149 -5.60 -27.90 -11.19
N TYR A 150 -4.93 -28.26 -12.27
CA TYR A 150 -4.84 -29.64 -12.76
C TYR A 150 -3.38 -30.02 -12.91
N VAL A 151 -2.95 -31.05 -12.20
CA VAL A 151 -1.59 -31.61 -12.25
C VAL A 151 -1.70 -33.09 -12.54
N LYS A 152 -1.10 -33.53 -13.64
CA LYS A 152 -1.12 -34.95 -14.06
C LYS A 152 0.21 -35.33 -14.69
N GLU A 153 0.68 -36.49 -14.32
CA GLU A 153 1.75 -37.21 -15.00
C GLU A 153 1.11 -38.34 -15.83
N PHE A 154 1.41 -38.33 -17.14
CA PHE A 154 0.99 -39.39 -18.08
C PHE A 154 2.25 -40.14 -18.47
N ASN A 155 2.37 -41.37 -18.04
CA ASN A 155 3.59 -42.12 -18.16
C ASN A 155 4.78 -41.37 -17.50
N GLU A 156 5.95 -41.88 -17.51
CA GLU A 156 7.16 -41.25 -16.91
C GLU A 156 7.65 -40.02 -17.70
N ASN A 157 7.09 -39.77 -18.89
CA ASN A 157 7.61 -38.81 -19.84
C ASN A 157 6.79 -37.53 -19.98
N HIS A 158 5.55 -37.48 -19.54
CA HIS A 158 4.65 -36.36 -19.78
C HIS A 158 4.10 -35.83 -18.47
N ARG A 159 4.38 -34.58 -18.13
CA ARG A 159 3.81 -33.91 -16.97
C ARG A 159 3.13 -32.63 -17.43
N ILE A 160 1.87 -32.46 -17.05
CA ILE A 160 1.07 -31.28 -17.31
C ILE A 160 0.71 -30.63 -15.96
N ASN A 161 0.87 -29.32 -15.88
CA ASN A 161 0.32 -28.49 -14.83
C ASN A 161 -0.44 -27.34 -15.49
N ALA A 162 -1.77 -27.39 -15.42
CA ALA A 162 -2.65 -26.35 -15.93
C ALA A 162 -3.33 -25.61 -14.78
N THR A 163 -3.38 -24.29 -14.86
CA THR A 163 -3.99 -23.44 -13.83
C THR A 163 -4.88 -22.41 -14.51
N ALA A 164 -6.14 -22.34 -14.09
CA ALA A 164 -7.05 -21.26 -14.42
C ALA A 164 -7.34 -20.44 -13.16
N VAL A 165 -7.23 -19.13 -13.25
CA VAL A 165 -7.49 -18.20 -12.16
C VAL A 165 -8.53 -17.17 -12.59
N PHE A 166 -9.51 -16.96 -11.75
CA PHE A 166 -10.43 -15.84 -11.83
C PHE A 166 -10.34 -15.02 -10.55
N GLU A 167 -10.13 -13.71 -10.70
CA GLU A 167 -9.85 -12.82 -9.59
C GLU A 167 -10.70 -11.57 -9.70
N GLN A 168 -11.23 -11.13 -8.57
CA GLN A 168 -11.96 -9.87 -8.43
C GLN A 168 -11.42 -9.12 -7.22
N SER A 169 -11.18 -7.83 -7.37
CA SER A 169 -10.82 -6.95 -6.26
C SER A 169 -11.64 -5.67 -6.24
N TYR A 170 -11.82 -5.17 -5.05
CA TYR A 170 -12.45 -3.91 -4.76
C TYR A 170 -11.62 -3.16 -3.72
N ASP A 171 -11.37 -1.90 -3.95
CA ASP A 171 -10.64 -1.02 -3.04
C ASP A 171 -11.40 0.29 -2.92
N ASN A 172 -11.75 0.68 -1.69
CA ASN A 172 -12.47 1.90 -1.38
C ASN A 172 -11.70 2.68 -0.33
N ASN A 173 -11.15 3.80 -0.73
CA ASN A 173 -10.41 4.73 0.10
C ASN A 173 -11.26 5.97 0.36
N TYR A 174 -11.38 6.37 1.61
CA TYR A 174 -12.05 7.58 2.02
C TYR A 174 -11.18 8.38 2.97
N ASN A 175 -10.97 9.65 2.65
CA ASN A 175 -10.25 10.60 3.47
C ASN A 175 -11.19 11.70 3.94
N HIS A 176 -11.06 12.10 5.20
CA HIS A 176 -11.71 13.26 5.76
C HIS A 176 -10.71 14.05 6.58
N THR A 177 -10.62 15.36 6.35
CA THR A 177 -9.68 16.25 7.05
C THR A 177 -10.46 17.44 7.57
N GLY A 178 -10.35 17.69 8.86
CA GLY A 178 -10.75 18.94 9.50
C GLY A 178 -9.50 19.70 9.92
N THR A 179 -9.44 20.97 9.63
CA THR A 179 -8.36 21.88 10.05
C THR A 179 -8.99 23.10 10.69
N GLY A 180 -8.58 23.39 11.90
CA GLY A 180 -8.92 24.60 12.64
C GLY A 180 -7.69 25.48 12.83
N TYR A 181 -7.89 26.77 12.82
CA TYR A 181 -6.86 27.78 13.05
C TYR A 181 -7.27 28.68 14.21
N ASN A 182 -6.30 29.26 14.92
CA ASN A 182 -6.52 30.09 16.08
C ASN A 182 -7.47 29.46 17.10
N LEU A 183 -7.16 28.17 17.45
CA LEU A 183 -7.97 27.45 18.41
C LEU A 183 -7.72 27.97 19.82
N ASP A 184 -8.81 28.33 20.53
CA ASP A 184 -8.74 28.61 21.94
C ASP A 184 -8.32 27.36 22.73
N TYR A 185 -7.40 27.53 23.68
CA TYR A 185 -6.90 26.45 24.54
C TYR A 185 -6.29 25.26 23.79
N ILE A 186 -5.64 25.49 22.65
CA ILE A 186 -5.05 24.45 21.81
C ILE A 186 -4.10 23.51 22.59
N ASP A 187 -3.39 24.03 23.56
CA ASP A 187 -2.47 23.30 24.43
C ASP A 187 -3.17 22.27 25.31
N MET A 188 -4.42 22.53 25.70
CA MET A 188 -5.21 21.64 26.55
C MET A 188 -6.04 20.64 25.76
N ILE A 189 -6.66 21.08 24.68
CA ILE A 189 -7.65 20.29 23.95
C ILE A 189 -7.11 19.66 22.66
N GLY A 190 -6.00 20.21 22.13
CA GLY A 190 -5.44 19.80 20.86
C GLY A 190 -6.48 19.85 19.73
N VAL A 191 -6.68 18.72 19.04
CA VAL A 191 -7.66 18.60 17.94
C VAL A 191 -9.02 18.03 18.38
N ASN A 192 -9.26 17.87 19.70
CA ASN A 192 -10.48 17.21 20.19
C ASN A 192 -11.74 18.07 20.01
N ASN A 193 -11.59 19.39 19.83
CA ASN A 193 -12.70 20.28 19.53
C ASN A 193 -12.29 21.37 18.52
N LEU A 194 -12.29 21.01 17.23
CA LEU A 194 -11.98 21.96 16.17
C LEU A 194 -13.07 23.03 15.96
N ALA A 195 -14.22 22.91 16.60
CA ALA A 195 -15.27 23.94 16.54
C ALA A 195 -14.88 25.24 17.29
N TRP A 196 -13.87 25.18 18.15
CA TRP A 196 -13.32 26.37 18.84
C TRP A 196 -12.27 27.14 18.02
N SER A 197 -12.16 26.78 16.74
CA SER A 197 -11.32 27.53 15.81
C SER A 197 -12.03 28.76 15.26
N ASP A 198 -11.24 29.68 14.69
CA ASP A 198 -11.80 30.79 13.92
C ASP A 198 -12.63 30.23 12.75
N SER A 199 -13.94 30.50 12.78
CA SER A 199 -14.89 29.97 11.79
C SER A 199 -14.62 30.47 10.36
N ASN A 200 -13.94 31.59 10.18
CA ASN A 200 -13.59 32.14 8.89
C ASN A 200 -12.39 31.42 8.25
N LEU A 201 -11.56 30.76 9.09
CA LEU A 201 -10.34 30.09 8.66
C LEU A 201 -10.48 28.57 8.66
N ALA A 202 -11.49 28.04 9.36
CA ALA A 202 -11.71 26.59 9.45
C ALA A 202 -11.88 25.97 8.06
N ALA A 203 -11.22 24.83 7.81
CA ALA A 203 -11.25 24.14 6.54
C ALA A 203 -11.67 22.68 6.71
N ILE A 204 -12.57 22.23 5.85
CA ILE A 204 -12.99 20.82 5.76
C ILE A 204 -12.71 20.31 4.35
N ALA A 205 -12.07 19.15 4.26
CA ALA A 205 -11.84 18.48 2.99
C ALA A 205 -12.19 17.00 3.09
N SER A 206 -12.71 16.45 2.01
CA SER A 206 -12.93 15.01 1.90
C SER A 206 -12.62 14.54 0.48
N ASP A 207 -12.15 13.31 0.38
CA ASP A 207 -11.89 12.64 -0.90
C ASP A 207 -12.26 11.17 -0.79
N ARG A 208 -12.81 10.63 -1.88
CA ARG A 208 -13.14 9.21 -1.97
C ARG A 208 -12.70 8.65 -3.30
N SER A 209 -12.00 7.53 -3.26
CA SER A 209 -11.65 6.78 -4.47
C SER A 209 -12.09 5.33 -4.38
N ILE A 210 -12.71 4.84 -5.45
CA ILE A 210 -13.11 3.45 -5.59
C ILE A 210 -12.41 2.87 -6.81
N ASN A 211 -11.78 1.72 -6.62
CA ASN A 211 -11.12 0.98 -7.69
C ASN A 211 -11.63 -0.46 -7.71
N THR A 212 -11.89 -0.96 -8.89
CA THR A 212 -12.26 -2.35 -9.11
C THR A 212 -11.38 -2.97 -10.19
N LEU A 213 -11.01 -4.23 -9.98
CA LEU A 213 -10.25 -5.02 -10.93
C LEU A 213 -10.92 -6.38 -11.06
N MET A 214 -11.02 -6.87 -12.29
CA MET A 214 -11.43 -8.24 -12.61
C MET A 214 -10.36 -8.83 -13.51
N SER A 215 -9.90 -10.04 -13.21
CA SER A 215 -8.84 -10.69 -13.95
C SER A 215 -9.16 -12.15 -14.23
N GLY A 216 -8.81 -12.60 -15.42
CA GLY A 216 -8.83 -14.00 -15.80
C GLY A 216 -7.45 -14.44 -16.30
N MET A 217 -6.95 -15.56 -15.84
CA MET A 217 -5.68 -16.13 -16.31
C MET A 217 -5.81 -17.61 -16.59
N LEU A 218 -5.23 -18.04 -17.70
CA LEU A 218 -5.00 -19.44 -18.02
C LEU A 218 -3.49 -19.64 -18.22
N ARG A 219 -2.93 -20.66 -17.56
CA ARG A 219 -1.52 -21.03 -17.68
C ARG A 219 -1.39 -22.55 -17.81
N VAL A 220 -0.53 -22.98 -18.71
CA VAL A 220 -0.17 -24.37 -18.91
C VAL A 220 1.34 -24.51 -18.88
N ASN A 221 1.82 -25.42 -18.05
CA ASN A 221 3.20 -25.86 -18.04
C ASN A 221 3.21 -27.33 -18.48
N TYR A 222 3.99 -27.63 -19.49
CA TYR A 222 4.16 -28.98 -20.00
C TYR A 222 5.63 -29.35 -19.97
N VAL A 223 5.92 -30.54 -19.45
CA VAL A 223 7.26 -31.09 -19.39
C VAL A 223 7.27 -32.43 -20.10
N PHE A 224 8.15 -32.55 -21.06
CA PHE A 224 8.35 -33.81 -21.84
C PHE A 224 9.75 -34.37 -21.55
N MET A 225 9.78 -35.66 -21.18
CA MET A 225 11.01 -36.40 -20.86
C MET A 225 11.95 -35.72 -19.84
N ASN A 226 11.45 -34.83 -19.02
CA ASN A 226 12.25 -33.94 -18.14
C ASN A 226 13.31 -33.10 -18.88
N ARG A 227 13.25 -33.00 -20.20
CA ARG A 227 14.20 -32.28 -21.06
C ARG A 227 13.60 -31.04 -21.71
N TYR A 228 12.38 -31.15 -22.19
CA TYR A 228 11.68 -30.10 -22.91
C TYR A 228 10.57 -29.54 -22.04
N MET A 229 10.58 -28.24 -21.82
CA MET A 229 9.61 -27.56 -20.97
C MET A 229 8.97 -26.43 -21.77
N LEU A 230 7.65 -26.45 -21.84
CA LEU A 230 6.83 -25.39 -22.43
C LEU A 230 5.99 -24.75 -21.34
N THR A 231 6.00 -23.44 -21.25
CA THR A 231 5.04 -22.67 -20.48
C THR A 231 4.32 -21.72 -21.41
N ALA A 232 2.99 -21.72 -21.38
CA ALA A 232 2.18 -20.73 -22.06
C ALA A 232 1.17 -20.14 -21.09
N SER A 233 0.92 -18.84 -21.15
CA SER A 233 -0.16 -18.21 -20.39
C SER A 233 -0.78 -17.04 -21.13
N ILE A 234 -2.04 -16.79 -20.83
CA ILE A 234 -2.76 -15.59 -21.20
C ILE A 234 -3.46 -15.03 -19.97
N ARG A 235 -3.34 -13.72 -19.77
CA ARG A 235 -4.05 -12.99 -18.72
C ARG A 235 -4.86 -11.88 -19.37
N ALA A 236 -6.09 -11.70 -18.91
CA ALA A 236 -6.95 -10.57 -19.25
C ALA A 236 -7.29 -9.82 -17.97
N ASP A 237 -7.02 -8.51 -17.93
CA ASP A 237 -7.29 -7.64 -16.79
C ASP A 237 -8.27 -6.54 -17.20
N GLY A 238 -9.37 -6.43 -16.46
CA GLY A 238 -10.36 -5.38 -16.58
C GLY A 238 -10.28 -4.42 -15.40
N SER A 239 -9.86 -3.17 -15.62
CA SER A 239 -9.63 -2.17 -14.57
C SER A 239 -10.56 -0.98 -14.73
N SER A 240 -11.14 -0.52 -13.61
CA SER A 240 -11.94 0.71 -13.57
C SER A 240 -11.11 1.98 -13.78
N ARG A 241 -9.77 1.90 -13.66
CA ARG A 241 -8.84 3.04 -13.81
C ARG A 241 -8.51 3.36 -15.26
N LEU A 242 -8.78 2.43 -16.19
CA LEU A 242 -8.40 2.56 -17.59
C LEU A 242 -9.61 2.93 -18.46
N LYS A 243 -9.37 3.73 -19.50
CA LYS A 243 -10.38 4.06 -20.50
C LYS A 243 -10.81 2.82 -21.27
N ASP A 244 -9.83 2.11 -21.81
CA ASP A 244 -10.01 0.78 -22.38
C ASP A 244 -9.88 -0.23 -21.24
N LYS A 245 -11.02 -0.65 -20.72
CA LYS A 245 -11.10 -1.40 -19.47
C LYS A 245 -10.32 -2.71 -19.50
N TRP A 246 -10.26 -3.38 -20.66
CA TRP A 246 -9.63 -4.68 -20.80
C TRP A 246 -8.26 -4.61 -21.48
N SER A 247 -7.30 -5.30 -20.88
CA SER A 247 -5.95 -5.48 -21.41
C SER A 247 -5.58 -6.95 -21.38
N TYR A 248 -4.83 -7.41 -22.41
CA TYR A 248 -4.46 -8.81 -22.59
C TYR A 248 -2.95 -8.98 -22.56
N PHE A 249 -2.48 -9.97 -21.82
CA PHE A 249 -1.07 -10.23 -21.56
C PHE A 249 -0.72 -11.68 -21.89
N PRO A 250 -0.42 -11.99 -23.17
CA PRO A 250 0.07 -13.31 -23.55
C PRO A 250 1.54 -13.47 -23.15
N SER A 251 1.91 -14.72 -22.78
CA SER A 251 3.30 -15.09 -22.59
C SER A 251 3.55 -16.54 -23.00
N ALA A 252 4.77 -16.80 -23.48
CA ALA A 252 5.23 -18.14 -23.80
C ALA A 252 6.70 -18.28 -23.43
N ALA A 253 7.10 -19.45 -22.94
CA ALA A 253 8.49 -19.76 -22.65
C ALA A 253 8.79 -21.23 -23.00
N LEU A 254 9.98 -21.45 -23.57
CA LEU A 254 10.54 -22.75 -23.88
C LEU A 254 11.84 -22.93 -23.10
N ALA A 255 12.04 -24.12 -22.55
CA ALA A 255 13.31 -24.49 -21.98
C ALA A 255 13.70 -25.89 -22.45
N TRP A 256 14.99 -26.03 -22.79
CA TRP A 256 15.59 -27.27 -23.19
C TRP A 256 16.77 -27.59 -22.29
N ASP A 257 16.70 -28.72 -21.61
CA ASP A 257 17.76 -29.22 -20.77
C ASP A 257 18.71 -30.09 -21.60
N LEU A 258 19.73 -29.43 -22.17
CA LEU A 258 20.72 -30.05 -23.05
C LEU A 258 21.58 -31.10 -22.32
N LYS A 259 21.76 -30.92 -20.99
CA LYS A 259 22.52 -31.93 -20.21
C LYS A 259 21.85 -33.29 -20.17
N GLN A 260 20.52 -33.32 -20.29
CA GLN A 260 19.77 -34.59 -20.29
C GLN A 260 19.78 -35.32 -21.66
N GLU A 261 20.37 -34.69 -22.71
CA GLU A 261 20.51 -35.28 -24.00
C GLU A 261 21.61 -36.33 -24.04
N ASN A 262 21.43 -37.40 -24.84
CA ASN A 262 22.36 -38.54 -24.89
C ASN A 262 23.78 -38.12 -25.24
N PHE A 263 23.96 -37.04 -26.04
CA PHE A 263 25.30 -36.54 -26.43
C PHE A 263 26.01 -35.74 -25.36
N LEU A 264 25.32 -35.31 -24.28
CA LEU A 264 25.91 -34.57 -23.15
C LEU A 264 25.77 -35.26 -21.82
N LYS A 265 24.90 -36.28 -21.72
CA LYS A 265 24.56 -36.95 -20.45
C LYS A 265 25.78 -37.50 -19.73
N GLU A 266 26.71 -38.09 -20.46
CA GLU A 266 27.91 -38.76 -19.93
C GLU A 266 29.11 -37.78 -19.77
N ASN A 267 29.00 -36.54 -20.23
CA ASN A 267 30.06 -35.56 -20.11
C ASN A 267 30.23 -35.10 -18.64
N SER A 268 31.35 -35.42 -18.03
CA SER A 268 31.66 -35.09 -16.62
C SER A 268 32.08 -33.64 -16.40
N PHE A 269 32.37 -32.91 -17.46
CA PHE A 269 32.81 -31.50 -17.37
C PHE A 269 31.65 -30.51 -17.26
N ILE A 270 30.45 -30.88 -17.73
CA ILE A 270 29.26 -30.03 -17.74
C ILE A 270 28.24 -30.66 -16.79
N ASP A 271 27.99 -30.04 -15.65
CA ASP A 271 26.98 -30.50 -14.67
C ASP A 271 25.56 -30.11 -15.08
N GLN A 272 25.39 -28.92 -15.63
CA GLN A 272 24.10 -28.40 -16.07
C GLN A 272 24.24 -27.52 -17.33
N LEU A 273 23.43 -27.78 -18.34
CA LEU A 273 23.30 -26.92 -19.51
C LEU A 273 21.83 -26.85 -19.94
N LYS A 274 21.22 -25.68 -19.79
CA LYS A 274 19.81 -25.42 -20.11
C LYS A 274 19.65 -24.16 -20.93
N LEU A 275 19.09 -24.31 -22.13
CA LEU A 275 18.69 -23.18 -22.99
C LEU A 275 17.27 -22.76 -22.60
N ARG A 276 17.02 -21.44 -22.52
CA ARG A 276 15.70 -20.87 -22.26
C ARG A 276 15.42 -19.72 -23.21
N LEU A 277 14.21 -19.71 -23.76
CA LEU A 277 13.66 -18.64 -24.57
C LEU A 277 12.31 -18.26 -23.99
N GLY A 278 12.02 -16.98 -23.91
CA GLY A 278 10.75 -16.49 -23.39
C GLY A 278 10.31 -15.19 -24.05
N TYR A 279 9.02 -15.08 -24.25
CA TYR A 279 8.34 -13.86 -24.67
C TYR A 279 7.16 -13.59 -23.75
N GLY A 280 6.92 -12.34 -23.41
CA GLY A 280 5.76 -11.97 -22.62
C GLY A 280 5.44 -10.48 -22.75
N SER A 281 4.15 -10.18 -22.76
CA SER A 281 3.60 -8.85 -22.64
C SER A 281 3.18 -8.60 -21.19
N VAL A 282 3.51 -7.42 -20.65
CA VAL A 282 3.12 -6.98 -19.31
C VAL A 282 2.53 -5.58 -19.39
N GLY A 283 1.64 -5.27 -18.46
CA GLY A 283 1.02 -3.95 -18.34
C GLY A 283 1.22 -3.34 -16.97
N ASN A 284 1.06 -2.03 -16.89
CA ASN A 284 1.07 -1.29 -15.63
C ASN A 284 -0.28 -0.58 -15.45
N GLN A 285 -0.89 -0.77 -14.27
CA GLN A 285 -2.16 -0.14 -13.89
C GLN A 285 -1.97 0.99 -12.85
N ALA A 286 -0.74 1.47 -12.64
CA ALA A 286 -0.41 2.54 -11.69
C ALA A 286 -0.90 3.92 -12.21
N VAL A 287 -2.19 4.00 -12.53
CA VAL A 287 -2.90 5.22 -12.92
C VAL A 287 -3.80 5.64 -11.77
N GLU A 288 -3.84 6.93 -11.46
CA GLU A 288 -4.75 7.47 -10.44
C GLU A 288 -6.22 7.16 -10.79
N ALA A 289 -7.02 6.92 -9.75
CA ALA A 289 -8.46 6.74 -9.93
C ALA A 289 -9.08 7.98 -10.59
N TYR A 290 -10.06 7.76 -11.45
CA TYR A 290 -10.83 8.81 -12.15
C TYR A 290 -10.03 9.70 -13.10
N ARG A 291 -8.75 9.44 -13.36
CA ARG A 291 -7.92 10.24 -14.29
C ARG A 291 -8.44 10.22 -15.73
N ILE A 292 -9.22 9.22 -16.08
CA ILE A 292 -9.87 9.10 -17.40
C ILE A 292 -11.05 10.05 -17.60
N TYR A 293 -11.56 10.66 -16.54
CA TYR A 293 -12.65 11.61 -16.58
C TYR A 293 -12.12 13.04 -16.55
N SER A 294 -12.85 13.96 -17.24
CA SER A 294 -12.56 15.39 -17.12
C SER A 294 -12.86 15.86 -15.70
N LYS A 295 -11.83 16.37 -15.02
CA LYS A 295 -11.99 16.95 -13.68
C LYS A 295 -12.50 18.38 -13.82
N MET A 296 -13.60 18.71 -13.17
CA MET A 296 -14.07 20.08 -13.00
C MET A 296 -13.56 20.59 -11.64
N THR A 297 -12.92 21.74 -11.64
CA THR A 297 -12.56 22.45 -10.41
C THR A 297 -13.57 23.58 -10.23
N PRO A 298 -14.30 23.64 -9.09
CA PRO A 298 -15.18 24.77 -8.85
C PRO A 298 -14.35 26.05 -8.73
N VAL A 299 -14.76 27.08 -9.46
CA VAL A 299 -14.20 28.43 -9.37
C VAL A 299 -15.19 29.28 -8.60
N THR A 300 -14.77 29.84 -7.49
CA THR A 300 -15.58 30.85 -6.80
C THR A 300 -15.57 32.11 -7.64
N VAL A 301 -16.72 32.45 -8.20
CA VAL A 301 -16.92 33.75 -8.87
C VAL A 301 -17.22 34.75 -7.76
N THR A 302 -16.25 35.61 -7.45
CA THR A 302 -16.40 36.75 -6.54
C THR A 302 -17.03 37.92 -7.29
#